data_d7c41f71511e7033820131d09b55e330
#
_entry.id   d7c41f71511e7033820131d09b55e330
#
_cell.length_a   1.000
_cell.length_b   1.000
_cell.length_c   1.000
_cell.angle_alpha   90.00
_cell.angle_beta   90.00
_cell.angle_gamma   90.00
#
_symmetry.space_group_name_H-M   'P 1'
#
loop_
_entity.id
_entity.type
_entity.pdbx_description
1 polymer ?
#
loop_
_entity_poly.entity_id
_entity_poly.type
_entity_poly.pdbx_seq_one_letter_code
_entity_poly.pdbx_strand_id
1 'polypeptide(L)'
;MIELFGQNIMTNRRQSSKGNQLKWENDGIWYKADYTGYEGLAEYMISHLMKKSTLAEQEFVCYDLEEIKYGTVIYNGAKSKNFLNEDWQIITLERLFHNFFGESLYKSMYRIPDHEERLRFLVQQVERMTGLQNFGVYMNKLLTIDAFFLNEDRHMHNIAVLMNGKGDYAYCPIFDNGAGLLADITMDYPLTGDIYTLMEKVQPKTICNAFDEQLDISESLYKMNLKFRFTKKDVTELLENAEGYSDEIRKRVETIIFAQMRKYPYLFSKT
;
A
#
# COMPACT_ATOMS: atom_id res chain seq x y z
N MET A 1 -4.75 15.52 17.85
CA MET A 1 -3.56 14.93 18.53
C MET A 1 -4.01 13.90 19.56
N ILE A 2 -3.43 12.70 19.52
CA ILE A 2 -3.67 11.62 20.47
C ILE A 2 -2.39 11.34 21.27
N GLU A 3 -2.50 11.05 22.58
CA GLU A 3 -1.38 10.59 23.40
C GLU A 3 -1.47 9.06 23.53
N LEU A 4 -0.39 8.36 23.14
CA LEU A 4 -0.31 6.90 23.15
C LEU A 4 0.82 6.43 24.09
N PHE A 5 0.64 5.24 24.66
CA PHE A 5 1.51 4.70 25.69
C PHE A 5 2.15 3.38 25.23
N GLY A 6 3.23 2.98 25.92
CA GLY A 6 3.96 1.77 25.60
C GLY A 6 3.12 0.49 25.60
N GLN A 7 2.08 0.41 26.39
CA GLN A 7 1.14 -0.72 26.42
C GLN A 7 0.30 -0.87 25.14
N ASN A 8 0.15 0.20 24.37
CA ASN A 8 -0.57 0.20 23.10
C ASN A 8 0.34 -0.10 21.91
N ILE A 9 1.67 -0.19 22.14
CA ILE A 9 2.62 -0.52 21.05
C ILE A 9 2.42 -1.97 20.63
N MET A 10 2.14 -2.15 19.38
CA MET A 10 2.13 -3.48 18.78
C MET A 10 3.56 -3.92 18.49
N THR A 11 4.20 -4.54 19.50
CA THR A 11 5.48 -5.23 19.32
C THR A 11 5.26 -6.46 18.47
N ASN A 12 4.94 -6.26 17.20
CA ASN A 12 4.87 -7.38 16.29
C ASN A 12 6.30 -7.84 16.01
N ARG A 13 6.57 -9.12 16.26
CA ARG A 13 7.72 -9.88 15.77
C ARG A 13 7.78 -9.93 14.23
N ARG A 14 7.01 -9.10 13.54
CA ARG A 14 6.96 -8.91 12.10
C ARG A 14 7.64 -7.59 11.79
N GLN A 15 8.93 -7.65 11.50
CA GLN A 15 9.65 -6.54 10.90
C GLN A 15 8.94 -6.15 9.61
N SER A 16 8.49 -4.89 9.50
CA SER A 16 8.25 -4.29 8.20
C SER A 16 9.60 -4.22 7.47
N SER A 17 9.62 -4.31 6.16
CA SER A 17 10.85 -4.28 5.35
C SER A 17 11.69 -3.02 5.55
N LYS A 18 11.10 -1.92 6.00
CA LYS A 18 11.74 -0.64 6.33
C LYS A 18 11.86 -0.38 7.84
N GLY A 19 11.87 -1.41 8.70
CA GLY A 19 12.30 -1.28 10.09
C GLY A 19 11.22 -0.84 11.08
N ASN A 20 11.54 0.03 12.00
CA ASN A 20 10.94 0.26 13.30
C ASN A 20 9.80 1.29 13.31
N GLN A 21 8.96 1.39 12.29
CA GLN A 21 7.80 2.28 12.34
C GLN A 21 6.93 1.96 13.56
N LEU A 22 6.72 2.94 14.41
CA LEU A 22 5.86 2.79 15.58
C LEU A 22 4.40 2.62 15.15
N LYS A 23 3.77 1.57 15.65
CA LYS A 23 2.36 1.24 15.39
C LYS A 23 1.67 0.93 16.72
N TRP A 24 0.50 1.48 16.91
CA TRP A 24 -0.34 1.26 18.09
C TRP A 24 -1.74 0.84 17.68
N GLU A 25 -2.41 0.13 18.56
CA GLU A 25 -3.84 -0.12 18.52
C GLU A 25 -4.45 0.42 19.81
N ASN A 26 -5.50 1.21 19.68
CA ASN A 26 -6.25 1.73 20.80
C ASN A 26 -7.72 1.89 20.44
N ASP A 27 -8.60 1.21 21.18
CA ASP A 27 -10.05 1.25 21.01
C ASP A 27 -10.53 0.99 19.57
N GLY A 28 -9.95 0.00 18.91
CA GLY A 28 -10.31 -0.38 17.53
C GLY A 28 -9.79 0.57 16.47
N ILE A 29 -8.83 1.44 16.81
CA ILE A 29 -8.16 2.35 15.87
C ILE A 29 -6.68 2.04 15.85
N TRP A 30 -6.17 1.85 14.63
CA TRP A 30 -4.75 1.71 14.38
C TRP A 30 -4.10 3.07 14.13
N TYR A 31 -2.92 3.28 14.69
CA TYR A 31 -2.09 4.46 14.51
C TYR A 31 -0.71 4.06 14.01
N LYS A 32 -0.20 4.80 13.05
CA LYS A 32 1.15 4.63 12.48
C LYS A 32 1.86 5.99 12.52
N ALA A 33 2.98 6.10 13.23
CA ALA A 33 3.80 7.30 13.18
C ALA A 33 4.68 7.33 11.92
N ASP A 34 4.97 8.52 11.42
CA ASP A 34 6.01 8.70 10.42
C ASP A 34 7.37 8.33 11.02
N TYR A 35 8.23 7.71 10.20
CA TYR A 35 9.53 7.22 10.65
C TYR A 35 10.68 7.70 9.76
N THR A 36 10.62 7.45 8.46
CA THR A 36 11.67 7.83 7.51
C THR A 36 11.28 9.03 6.65
N GLY A 37 10.05 9.53 6.82
CA GLY A 37 9.61 10.69 6.07
C GLY A 37 8.15 11.09 6.31
N TYR A 38 7.30 10.89 5.30
CA TYR A 38 5.89 11.29 5.34
C TYR A 38 4.94 10.13 4.99
N GLU A 39 5.21 8.97 5.58
CA GLU A 39 4.44 7.75 5.32
C GLU A 39 2.95 7.93 5.65
N GLY A 40 2.63 8.67 6.72
CA GLY A 40 1.25 8.98 7.08
C GLY A 40 0.55 9.84 6.04
N LEU A 41 1.24 10.81 5.43
CA LEU A 41 0.70 11.60 4.33
C LEU A 41 0.46 10.74 3.09
N ALA A 42 1.37 9.81 2.79
CA ALA A 42 1.20 8.88 1.67
C ALA A 42 -0.04 7.98 1.88
N GLU A 43 -0.20 7.38 3.06
CA GLU A 43 -1.40 6.59 3.42
C GLU A 43 -2.70 7.41 3.26
N TYR A 44 -2.71 8.64 3.79
CA TYR A 44 -3.84 9.55 3.71
C TYR A 44 -4.19 9.89 2.25
N MET A 45 -3.22 10.41 1.50
CA MET A 45 -3.43 10.83 0.11
C MET A 45 -3.91 9.68 -0.75
N ILE A 46 -3.24 8.53 -0.69
CA ILE A 46 -3.57 7.36 -1.52
C ILE A 46 -4.98 6.87 -1.18
N SER A 47 -5.30 6.68 0.10
CA SER A 47 -6.62 6.15 0.49
C SER A 47 -7.76 7.10 0.17
N HIS A 48 -7.58 8.41 0.34
CA HIS A 48 -8.61 9.39 -0.01
C HIS A 48 -8.81 9.53 -1.53
N LEU A 49 -7.75 9.41 -2.32
CA LEU A 49 -7.87 9.39 -3.79
C LEU A 49 -8.51 8.08 -4.28
N MET A 50 -8.28 6.95 -3.60
CA MET A 50 -8.97 5.69 -3.89
C MET A 50 -10.49 5.78 -3.67
N LYS A 51 -11.01 6.60 -2.75
CA LYS A 51 -12.45 6.88 -2.63
C LYS A 51 -13.05 7.46 -3.92
N LYS A 52 -12.23 8.12 -4.74
CA LYS A 52 -12.59 8.66 -6.04
C LYS A 52 -12.07 7.75 -7.15
N SER A 53 -12.42 6.47 -7.10
CA SER A 53 -12.10 5.46 -8.09
C SER A 53 -13.29 4.53 -8.35
N THR A 54 -13.05 3.42 -9.02
CA THR A 54 -14.04 2.33 -9.20
C THR A 54 -14.00 1.30 -8.09
N LEU A 55 -13.13 1.45 -7.10
CA LEU A 55 -13.08 0.57 -5.93
C LEU A 55 -14.30 0.80 -5.03
N ALA A 56 -14.81 -0.29 -4.46
CA ALA A 56 -15.78 -0.21 -3.37
C ALA A 56 -15.06 0.13 -2.04
N GLU A 57 -15.75 0.77 -1.12
CA GLU A 57 -15.16 1.23 0.15
C GLU A 57 -14.53 0.11 0.99
N GLN A 58 -15.07 -1.10 0.91
CA GLN A 58 -14.56 -2.27 1.62
C GLN A 58 -13.31 -2.90 0.97
N GLU A 59 -12.91 -2.47 -0.22
CA GLU A 59 -11.75 -3.02 -0.93
C GLU A 59 -10.41 -2.41 -0.48
N PHE A 60 -10.43 -1.33 0.30
CA PHE A 60 -9.22 -0.69 0.80
C PHE A 60 -9.42 -0.07 2.19
N VAL A 61 -8.31 0.11 2.91
CA VAL A 61 -8.32 0.78 4.21
C VAL A 61 -8.18 2.29 4.00
N CYS A 62 -9.09 3.06 4.61
CA CYS A 62 -9.01 4.51 4.62
C CYS A 62 -8.20 4.99 5.82
N TYR A 63 -7.30 5.93 5.57
CA TYR A 63 -6.45 6.55 6.58
C TYR A 63 -6.72 8.04 6.68
N ASP A 64 -6.82 8.54 7.92
CA ASP A 64 -6.87 9.98 8.22
C ASP A 64 -5.56 10.39 8.88
N LEU A 65 -5.18 11.67 8.73
CA LEU A 65 -4.01 12.21 9.41
C LEU A 65 -4.22 12.29 10.92
N GLU A 66 -3.14 12.08 11.68
CA GLU A 66 -3.16 12.22 13.13
C GLU A 66 -1.79 12.68 13.63
N GLU A 67 -1.80 13.59 14.62
CA GLU A 67 -0.62 13.88 15.43
C GLU A 67 -0.58 12.92 16.62
N ILE A 68 0.52 12.20 16.76
CA ILE A 68 0.70 11.15 17.76
C ILE A 68 1.75 11.57 18.76
N LYS A 69 1.34 11.79 20.01
CA LYS A 69 2.26 12.04 21.12
C LYS A 69 2.64 10.72 21.77
N TYR A 70 3.93 10.43 21.79
CA TYR A 70 4.49 9.27 22.51
C TYR A 70 5.68 9.72 23.36
N GLY A 71 5.54 9.64 24.67
CA GLY A 71 6.48 10.22 25.62
C GLY A 71 6.58 11.74 25.45
N THR A 72 7.76 12.24 25.16
CA THR A 72 8.03 13.68 24.94
C THR A 72 8.02 14.09 23.48
N VAL A 73 7.83 13.13 22.56
CA VAL A 73 7.91 13.37 21.12
C VAL A 73 6.51 13.40 20.49
N ILE A 74 6.30 14.33 19.58
CA ILE A 74 5.11 14.43 18.75
C ILE A 74 5.50 14.00 17.33
N TYR A 75 4.79 13.04 16.78
CA TYR A 75 4.96 12.52 15.42
C TYR A 75 3.78 12.92 14.56
N ASN A 76 4.02 13.25 13.31
CA ASN A 76 2.99 13.12 12.30
C ASN A 76 2.76 11.65 12.01
N GLY A 77 1.58 11.34 11.48
CA GLY A 77 1.25 9.97 11.11
C GLY A 77 -0.17 9.82 10.60
N ALA A 78 -0.63 8.60 10.55
CA ALA A 78 -1.97 8.26 10.10
C ALA A 78 -2.68 7.33 11.07
N LYS A 79 -4.02 7.39 11.04
CA LYS A 79 -4.90 6.48 11.77
C LYS A 79 -5.89 5.82 10.83
N SER A 80 -6.31 4.61 11.15
CA SER A 80 -7.38 3.88 10.45
C SER A 80 -8.22 3.09 11.44
N LYS A 81 -9.48 2.86 11.10
CA LYS A 81 -10.31 1.91 11.84
C LYS A 81 -9.76 0.50 11.65
N ASN A 82 -9.83 -0.31 12.70
CA ASN A 82 -9.62 -1.74 12.56
C ASN A 82 -10.75 -2.32 11.70
N PHE A 83 -10.37 -2.91 10.57
CA PHE A 83 -11.32 -3.53 9.64
C PHE A 83 -11.56 -5.02 9.93
N LEU A 84 -10.87 -5.58 10.92
CA LEU A 84 -11.03 -6.98 11.29
C LEU A 84 -12.25 -7.16 12.19
N ASN A 85 -13.10 -8.10 11.86
CA ASN A 85 -14.09 -8.64 12.77
C ASN A 85 -13.41 -9.60 13.77
N GLU A 86 -14.04 -9.86 14.93
CA GLU A 86 -13.45 -10.60 16.05
C GLU A 86 -12.86 -11.97 15.67
N ASP A 87 -13.51 -12.70 14.76
CA ASP A 87 -13.07 -14.04 14.34
C ASP A 87 -12.08 -14.06 13.16
N TRP A 88 -11.72 -12.90 12.61
CA TRP A 88 -10.88 -12.82 11.42
C TRP A 88 -9.47 -12.35 11.74
N GLN A 89 -8.49 -12.88 11.03
CA GLN A 89 -7.09 -12.50 11.12
C GLN A 89 -6.48 -12.27 9.74
N ILE A 90 -5.50 -11.38 9.67
CA ILE A 90 -4.70 -11.14 8.46
C ILE A 90 -3.65 -12.25 8.34
N ILE A 91 -3.60 -12.90 7.17
CA ILE A 91 -2.53 -13.82 6.82
C ILE A 91 -1.85 -13.30 5.54
N THR A 92 -0.58 -12.92 5.66
CA THR A 92 0.22 -12.49 4.51
C THR A 92 0.44 -13.65 3.54
N LEU A 93 0.58 -13.37 2.26
CA LEU A 93 0.77 -14.42 1.25
C LEU A 93 2.03 -15.25 1.50
N GLU A 94 3.12 -14.63 1.97
CA GLU A 94 4.32 -15.36 2.36
C GLU A 94 4.04 -16.36 3.48
N ARG A 95 3.32 -15.95 4.53
CA ARG A 95 2.95 -16.83 5.64
C ARG A 95 1.96 -17.91 5.21
N LEU A 96 0.98 -17.55 4.40
CA LEU A 96 0.00 -18.50 3.87
C LEU A 96 0.70 -19.62 3.11
N PHE A 97 1.56 -19.29 2.16
CA PHE A 97 2.30 -20.24 1.35
C PHE A 97 3.23 -21.10 2.20
N HIS A 98 3.94 -20.48 3.15
CA HIS A 98 4.81 -21.21 4.07
C HIS A 98 4.04 -22.22 4.92
N ASN A 99 2.83 -21.89 5.38
CA ASN A 99 2.00 -22.79 6.16
C ASN A 99 1.54 -24.01 5.36
N PHE A 100 1.31 -23.86 4.04
CA PHE A 100 0.88 -24.98 3.18
C PHE A 100 2.04 -25.84 2.67
N PHE A 101 3.17 -25.23 2.34
CA PHE A 101 4.25 -25.92 1.60
C PHE A 101 5.58 -26.00 2.36
N GLY A 102 5.73 -25.30 3.49
CA GLY A 102 7.00 -25.23 4.25
C GLY A 102 8.10 -24.40 3.56
N GLU A 103 7.78 -23.72 2.47
CA GLU A 103 8.71 -22.95 1.63
C GLU A 103 8.38 -21.45 1.60
N SER A 104 9.33 -20.63 1.17
CA SER A 104 9.10 -19.21 0.91
C SER A 104 8.44 -19.00 -0.44
N LEU A 105 7.31 -18.27 -0.45
CA LEU A 105 6.62 -17.85 -1.68
C LEU A 105 7.53 -16.99 -2.55
N TYR A 106 8.19 -16.00 -1.94
CA TYR A 106 9.14 -15.12 -2.63
C TYR A 106 10.20 -15.95 -3.38
N LYS A 107 10.87 -16.88 -2.69
CA LYS A 107 11.91 -17.71 -3.33
C LYS A 107 11.34 -18.59 -4.45
N SER A 108 10.14 -19.13 -4.27
CA SER A 108 9.49 -19.98 -5.27
C SER A 108 9.12 -19.18 -6.52
N MET A 109 8.59 -17.97 -6.35
CA MET A 109 8.26 -17.06 -7.45
C MET A 109 9.51 -16.63 -8.24
N TYR A 110 10.59 -16.25 -7.56
CA TYR A 110 11.79 -15.74 -8.22
C TYR A 110 12.66 -16.82 -8.87
N ARG A 111 12.32 -18.09 -8.71
CA ARG A 111 12.86 -19.19 -9.55
C ARG A 111 12.22 -19.22 -10.93
N ILE A 112 11.09 -18.56 -11.12
CA ILE A 112 10.38 -18.44 -12.41
C ILE A 112 10.95 -17.20 -13.10
N PRO A 113 11.71 -17.35 -14.20
CA PRO A 113 12.36 -16.22 -14.86
C PRO A 113 11.35 -15.33 -15.62
N ASP A 114 10.30 -15.91 -16.18
CA ASP A 114 9.26 -15.18 -16.90
C ASP A 114 8.32 -14.47 -15.92
N HIS A 115 8.13 -13.16 -16.10
CA HIS A 115 7.35 -12.35 -15.17
C HIS A 115 5.84 -12.58 -15.29
N GLU A 116 5.35 -12.90 -16.50
CA GLU A 116 3.94 -13.25 -16.69
C GLU A 116 3.62 -14.58 -16.00
N GLU A 117 4.45 -15.60 -16.20
CA GLU A 117 4.31 -16.88 -15.52
C GLU A 117 4.47 -16.76 -14.00
N ARG A 118 5.29 -15.81 -13.52
CA ARG A 118 5.43 -15.52 -12.10
C ARG A 118 4.14 -14.99 -11.50
N LEU A 119 3.44 -14.07 -12.18
CA LEU A 119 2.16 -13.55 -11.72
C LEU A 119 1.06 -14.63 -11.81
N ARG A 120 1.04 -15.44 -12.89
CA ARG A 120 0.13 -16.58 -13.00
C ARG A 120 0.31 -17.57 -11.86
N PHE A 121 1.56 -17.92 -11.55
CA PHE A 121 1.88 -18.81 -10.43
C PHE A 121 1.35 -18.26 -9.11
N LEU A 122 1.63 -16.98 -8.80
CA LEU A 122 1.14 -16.34 -7.58
C LEU A 122 -0.39 -16.48 -7.45
N VAL A 123 -1.12 -16.07 -8.48
CA VAL A 123 -2.59 -16.10 -8.48
C VAL A 123 -3.11 -17.51 -8.31
N GLN A 124 -2.60 -18.46 -9.08
CA GLN A 124 -3.02 -19.86 -9.01
C GLN A 124 -2.77 -20.49 -7.63
N GLN A 125 -1.60 -20.19 -7.01
CA GLN A 125 -1.32 -20.73 -5.68
C GLN A 125 -2.28 -20.15 -4.63
N VAL A 126 -2.57 -18.86 -4.67
CA VAL A 126 -3.50 -18.25 -3.71
C VAL A 126 -4.91 -18.82 -3.90
N GLU A 127 -5.42 -18.88 -5.13
CA GLU A 127 -6.74 -19.46 -5.41
C GLU A 127 -6.84 -20.93 -4.97
N ARG A 128 -5.78 -21.72 -5.20
CA ARG A 128 -5.70 -23.12 -4.77
C ARG A 128 -5.71 -23.27 -3.25
N MET A 129 -4.98 -22.43 -2.53
CA MET A 129 -4.88 -22.51 -1.07
C MET A 129 -6.13 -22.01 -0.35
N THR A 130 -6.81 -21.02 -0.92
CA THR A 130 -7.89 -20.30 -0.24
C THR A 130 -9.28 -20.60 -0.79
N GLY A 131 -9.39 -21.09 -2.02
CA GLY A 131 -10.66 -21.21 -2.73
C GLY A 131 -11.23 -19.87 -3.23
N LEU A 132 -10.54 -18.75 -3.01
CA LEU A 132 -10.95 -17.43 -3.53
C LEU A 132 -10.92 -17.49 -5.07
N GLN A 133 -11.95 -16.91 -5.70
CA GLN A 133 -12.05 -16.84 -7.17
C GLN A 133 -11.68 -15.44 -7.65
N ASN A 134 -11.04 -15.34 -8.82
CA ASN A 134 -10.65 -14.05 -9.41
C ASN A 134 -9.58 -13.27 -8.60
N PHE A 135 -8.66 -13.95 -7.95
CA PHE A 135 -7.56 -13.29 -7.24
C PHE A 135 -6.67 -12.46 -8.19
N GLY A 136 -6.62 -12.81 -9.46
CA GLY A 136 -5.96 -12.01 -10.49
C GLY A 136 -6.56 -10.61 -10.66
N VAL A 137 -7.88 -10.46 -10.50
CA VAL A 137 -8.57 -9.14 -10.51
C VAL A 137 -8.12 -8.29 -9.32
N TYR A 138 -8.02 -8.90 -8.12
CA TYR A 138 -7.49 -8.23 -6.93
C TYR A 138 -6.04 -7.79 -7.14
N MET A 139 -5.20 -8.66 -7.70
CA MET A 139 -3.80 -8.33 -8.00
C MET A 139 -3.68 -7.21 -9.02
N ASN A 140 -4.50 -7.19 -10.09
CA ASN A 140 -4.48 -6.07 -11.03
C ASN A 140 -4.84 -4.74 -10.36
N LYS A 141 -5.87 -4.69 -9.51
CA LYS A 141 -6.22 -3.49 -8.75
C LYS A 141 -5.05 -3.02 -7.88
N LEU A 142 -4.42 -3.95 -7.15
CA LEU A 142 -3.29 -3.67 -6.28
C LEU A 142 -2.09 -3.12 -7.06
N LEU A 143 -1.69 -3.80 -8.15
CA LEU A 143 -0.56 -3.39 -8.99
C LEU A 143 -0.82 -2.05 -9.71
N THR A 144 -2.08 -1.75 -10.04
CA THR A 144 -2.47 -0.45 -10.59
C THR A 144 -2.27 0.68 -9.58
N ILE A 145 -2.65 0.46 -8.32
CA ILE A 145 -2.43 1.42 -7.22
C ILE A 145 -0.93 1.62 -7.00
N ASP A 146 -0.17 0.53 -6.89
CA ASP A 146 1.26 0.59 -6.64
C ASP A 146 2.02 1.28 -7.78
N ALA A 147 1.66 1.04 -9.04
CA ALA A 147 2.25 1.70 -10.20
C ALA A 147 1.92 3.20 -10.24
N PHE A 148 0.66 3.55 -9.97
CA PHE A 148 0.24 4.95 -10.01
C PHE A 148 0.84 5.77 -8.86
N PHE A 149 0.90 5.21 -7.66
CA PHE A 149 1.41 5.91 -6.49
C PHE A 149 2.87 5.59 -6.16
N LEU A 150 3.57 4.85 -7.01
CA LEU A 150 4.97 4.47 -6.84
C LEU A 150 5.24 3.76 -5.51
N ASN A 151 4.39 2.82 -5.13
CA ASN A 151 4.56 2.05 -3.90
C ASN A 151 5.60 0.93 -4.11
N GLU A 152 6.82 1.18 -3.68
CA GLU A 152 7.96 0.26 -3.87
C GLU A 152 7.98 -0.94 -2.92
N ASP A 153 7.23 -0.88 -1.81
CA ASP A 153 7.36 -1.87 -0.73
C ASP A 153 6.26 -2.95 -0.73
N ARG A 154 5.59 -3.17 -1.87
CA ARG A 154 4.59 -4.21 -2.03
C ARG A 154 5.24 -5.58 -2.25
N HIS A 155 5.76 -6.17 -1.19
CA HIS A 155 6.29 -7.54 -1.18
C HIS A 155 5.26 -8.53 -0.60
N MET A 156 5.56 -9.84 -0.62
CA MET A 156 4.63 -10.91 -0.23
C MET A 156 4.19 -10.88 1.26
N HIS A 157 4.86 -10.10 2.10
CA HIS A 157 4.42 -9.82 3.47
C HIS A 157 3.45 -8.63 3.58
N ASN A 158 3.31 -7.82 2.52
CA ASN A 158 2.40 -6.67 2.45
C ASN A 158 1.19 -6.93 1.55
N ILE A 159 1.03 -8.17 1.09
CA ILE A 159 -0.17 -8.67 0.42
C ILE A 159 -0.76 -9.77 1.29
N ALA A 160 -2.07 -9.73 1.55
CA ALA A 160 -2.69 -10.63 2.50
C ALA A 160 -4.08 -11.10 2.05
N VAL A 161 -4.54 -12.14 2.68
CA VAL A 161 -5.94 -12.58 2.72
C VAL A 161 -6.41 -12.58 4.18
N LEU A 162 -7.72 -12.59 4.38
CA LEU A 162 -8.31 -12.79 5.69
C LEU A 162 -8.63 -14.28 5.88
N MET A 163 -8.47 -14.77 7.11
CA MET A 163 -8.85 -16.12 7.50
C MET A 163 -9.61 -16.07 8.83
N ASN A 164 -10.72 -16.81 8.95
CA ASN A 164 -11.46 -16.95 10.19
C ASN A 164 -11.05 -18.23 10.96
N GLY A 165 -11.59 -18.38 12.18
CA GLY A 165 -11.31 -19.53 13.02
C GLY A 165 -11.84 -20.87 12.47
N LYS A 166 -12.68 -20.85 11.42
CA LYS A 166 -13.22 -22.06 10.75
C LYS A 166 -12.37 -22.47 9.53
N GLY A 167 -11.39 -21.62 9.15
CA GLY A 167 -10.56 -21.87 7.97
C GLY A 167 -11.15 -21.31 6.66
N ASP A 168 -12.21 -20.49 6.73
CA ASP A 168 -12.71 -19.79 5.57
C ASP A 168 -11.82 -18.58 5.25
N TYR A 169 -11.71 -18.25 3.96
CA TYR A 169 -10.90 -17.15 3.49
C TYR A 169 -11.75 -16.04 2.86
N ALA A 170 -11.28 -14.81 2.97
CA ALA A 170 -11.86 -13.64 2.32
C ALA A 170 -10.73 -12.71 1.78
N TYR A 171 -11.10 -11.83 0.86
CA TYR A 171 -10.19 -10.78 0.41
C TYR A 171 -9.83 -9.84 1.56
N CYS A 172 -8.54 -9.53 1.68
CA CYS A 172 -8.09 -8.48 2.56
C CYS A 172 -8.25 -7.12 1.86
N PRO A 173 -8.80 -6.10 2.52
CA PRO A 173 -8.75 -4.74 1.98
C PRO A 173 -7.29 -4.34 1.67
N ILE A 174 -7.07 -3.57 0.60
CA ILE A 174 -5.76 -3.05 0.24
C ILE A 174 -5.31 -2.07 1.32
N PHE A 175 -4.13 -2.30 1.89
CA PHE A 175 -3.57 -1.53 3.01
C PHE A 175 -2.06 -1.34 2.83
N ASP A 176 -1.44 -0.56 3.73
CA ASP A 176 0.01 -0.36 3.81
C ASP A 176 0.60 0.26 2.53
N ASN A 177 0.12 1.47 2.20
CA ASN A 177 0.56 2.25 1.05
C ASN A 177 1.58 3.35 1.44
N GLY A 178 2.03 3.37 2.68
CA GLY A 178 2.91 4.41 3.23
C GLY A 178 4.29 4.52 2.55
N ALA A 179 4.71 3.49 1.81
CA ALA A 179 5.95 3.53 1.01
C ALA A 179 5.74 4.14 -0.40
N GLY A 180 4.53 4.63 -0.70
CA GLY A 180 4.25 5.33 -1.95
C GLY A 180 4.70 6.78 -1.95
N LEU A 181 4.58 7.43 -3.11
CA LEU A 181 4.81 8.87 -3.31
C LEU A 181 6.21 9.35 -2.88
N LEU A 182 7.23 8.50 -2.92
CA LEU A 182 8.59 8.78 -2.47
C LEU A 182 8.66 9.22 -0.99
N ALA A 183 7.87 8.58 -0.13
CA ALA A 183 7.70 8.99 1.27
C ALA A 183 8.96 8.90 2.11
N ASP A 184 9.88 7.98 1.81
CA ASP A 184 11.15 7.81 2.53
C ASP A 184 12.17 8.88 2.12
N ILE A 185 12.16 10.01 2.81
CA ILE A 185 13.06 11.14 2.50
C ILE A 185 14.41 11.08 3.21
N THR A 186 14.55 10.22 4.20
CA THR A 186 15.80 10.12 4.96
C THR A 186 16.78 9.11 4.40
N MET A 187 16.29 8.07 3.75
CA MET A 187 17.12 6.98 3.24
C MET A 187 17.21 7.00 1.70
N ASP A 188 16.05 6.94 1.04
CA ASP A 188 16.01 6.60 -0.39
C ASP A 188 15.73 7.83 -1.29
N TYR A 189 14.89 8.78 -0.84
CA TYR A 189 14.38 9.86 -1.69
C TYR A 189 14.50 11.25 -1.05
N PRO A 190 15.72 11.77 -0.85
CA PRO A 190 15.93 13.05 -0.16
C PRO A 190 15.20 14.21 -0.84
N LEU A 191 14.72 15.19 -0.04
CA LEU A 191 13.96 16.34 -0.54
C LEU A 191 14.78 17.18 -1.52
N THR A 192 16.11 17.22 -1.36
CA THR A 192 17.02 17.96 -2.24
C THR A 192 17.21 17.33 -3.62
N GLY A 193 16.71 16.11 -3.84
CA GLY A 193 16.81 15.40 -5.11
C GLY A 193 15.83 15.92 -6.15
N ASP A 194 16.20 15.84 -7.44
CA ASP A 194 15.26 16.10 -8.52
C ASP A 194 14.15 15.06 -8.55
N ILE A 195 12.90 15.52 -8.43
CA ILE A 195 11.72 14.65 -8.26
C ILE A 195 11.58 13.66 -9.42
N TYR A 196 11.77 14.11 -10.66
CA TYR A 196 11.57 13.24 -11.83
C TYR A 196 12.64 12.16 -11.92
N THR A 197 13.88 12.52 -11.64
CA THR A 197 14.98 11.56 -11.54
C THR A 197 14.74 10.53 -10.43
N LEU A 198 14.19 10.96 -9.30
CA LEU A 198 13.84 10.04 -8.19
C LEU A 198 12.69 9.11 -8.57
N MET A 199 11.65 9.63 -9.24
CA MET A 199 10.53 8.80 -9.71
C MET A 199 10.98 7.69 -10.67
N GLU A 200 11.97 7.95 -11.52
CA GLU A 200 12.53 6.95 -12.45
C GLU A 200 13.34 5.85 -11.75
N LYS A 201 13.84 6.13 -10.54
CA LYS A 201 14.64 5.17 -9.75
C LYS A 201 13.80 4.22 -8.91
N VAL A 202 12.53 4.55 -8.65
CA VAL A 202 11.66 3.72 -7.81
C VAL A 202 11.38 2.40 -8.51
N GLN A 203 11.59 1.31 -7.79
CA GLN A 203 11.38 -0.04 -8.31
C GLN A 203 10.41 -0.83 -7.44
N PRO A 204 9.38 -1.46 -8.02
CA PRO A 204 8.50 -2.35 -7.28
C PRO A 204 9.21 -3.64 -6.86
N LYS A 205 8.67 -4.31 -5.84
CA LYS A 205 9.21 -5.56 -5.29
C LYS A 205 8.25 -6.75 -5.44
N THR A 206 7.18 -6.61 -6.25
CA THR A 206 6.13 -7.62 -6.32
C THR A 206 6.44 -8.71 -7.32
N ILE A 207 6.49 -8.38 -8.61
CA ILE A 207 6.64 -9.34 -9.71
C ILE A 207 7.98 -9.16 -10.43
N CYS A 208 8.32 -7.93 -10.75
CA CYS A 208 9.57 -7.52 -11.39
C CYS A 208 10.01 -6.16 -10.82
N ASN A 209 11.01 -5.54 -11.40
CA ASN A 209 11.57 -4.27 -10.95
C ASN A 209 11.10 -3.04 -11.76
N ALA A 210 10.03 -3.17 -12.55
CA ALA A 210 9.47 -2.09 -13.34
C ALA A 210 7.94 -2.02 -13.18
N PHE A 211 7.43 -0.85 -12.75
CA PHE A 211 5.98 -0.65 -12.55
C PHE A 211 5.19 -0.81 -13.84
N ASP A 212 5.68 -0.24 -14.95
CA ASP A 212 4.98 -0.32 -16.23
C ASP A 212 4.86 -1.78 -16.70
N GLU A 213 5.94 -2.56 -16.58
CA GLU A 213 5.94 -3.98 -16.94
C GLU A 213 4.96 -4.79 -16.07
N GLN A 214 4.95 -4.55 -14.73
CA GLN A 214 3.97 -5.21 -13.86
C GLN A 214 2.54 -4.89 -14.24
N LEU A 215 2.29 -3.62 -14.57
CA LEU A 215 0.95 -3.16 -14.95
C LEU A 215 0.53 -3.77 -16.28
N ASP A 216 1.37 -3.72 -17.31
CA ASP A 216 1.11 -4.30 -18.63
C ASP A 216 0.82 -5.81 -18.54
N ILE A 217 1.64 -6.56 -17.79
CA ILE A 217 1.43 -8.00 -17.56
C ILE A 217 0.09 -8.23 -16.85
N SER A 218 -0.22 -7.49 -15.80
CA SER A 218 -1.46 -7.68 -15.05
C SER A 218 -2.71 -7.32 -15.87
N GLU A 219 -2.64 -6.29 -16.70
CA GLU A 219 -3.73 -5.90 -17.60
C GLU A 219 -3.91 -6.90 -18.76
N SER A 220 -2.82 -7.44 -19.30
CA SER A 220 -2.85 -8.51 -20.30
C SER A 220 -3.57 -9.74 -19.78
N LEU A 221 -3.25 -10.19 -18.56
CA LEU A 221 -3.78 -11.41 -17.95
C LEU A 221 -5.21 -11.25 -17.40
N TYR A 222 -5.47 -10.14 -16.74
CA TYR A 222 -6.69 -9.97 -15.94
C TYR A 222 -7.53 -8.76 -16.34
N LYS A 223 -7.13 -8.04 -17.39
CA LYS A 223 -7.73 -6.79 -17.88
C LYS A 223 -7.59 -5.67 -16.85
N MET A 224 -7.99 -4.48 -17.26
CA MET A 224 -8.03 -3.30 -16.38
C MET A 224 -9.25 -3.37 -15.46
N ASN A 225 -9.03 -3.38 -14.14
CA ASN A 225 -10.09 -3.51 -13.14
C ASN A 225 -10.21 -2.30 -12.22
N LEU A 226 -9.38 -1.28 -12.41
CA LEU A 226 -9.43 -0.05 -11.63
C LEU A 226 -9.34 1.17 -12.54
N LYS A 227 -10.20 2.16 -12.30
CA LYS A 227 -10.11 3.50 -12.88
C LYS A 227 -10.26 4.56 -11.82
N PHE A 228 -9.46 5.60 -11.93
CA PHE A 228 -9.55 6.80 -11.08
C PHE A 228 -10.56 7.79 -11.64
N ARG A 229 -11.13 8.59 -10.74
CA ARG A 229 -12.13 9.64 -11.03
C ARG A 229 -11.74 10.98 -10.40
N PHE A 230 -10.64 11.03 -9.65
CA PHE A 230 -10.19 12.26 -9.03
C PHE A 230 -9.55 13.22 -10.05
N THR A 231 -9.59 14.48 -9.70
CA THR A 231 -9.04 15.59 -10.49
C THR A 231 -7.83 16.21 -9.78
N LYS A 232 -7.12 17.10 -10.46
CA LYS A 232 -6.05 17.90 -9.83
C LYS A 232 -6.56 18.73 -8.66
N LYS A 233 -7.80 19.24 -8.74
CA LYS A 233 -8.44 19.99 -7.67
C LYS A 233 -8.59 19.12 -6.41
N ASP A 234 -9.03 17.87 -6.56
CA ASP A 234 -9.14 16.94 -5.43
C ASP A 234 -7.80 16.71 -4.73
N VAL A 235 -6.72 16.60 -5.50
CA VAL A 235 -5.37 16.45 -4.96
C VAL A 235 -4.95 17.69 -4.16
N THR A 236 -5.15 18.87 -4.71
CA THR A 236 -4.80 20.14 -4.05
C THR A 236 -5.60 20.33 -2.76
N GLU A 237 -6.93 20.09 -2.79
CA GLU A 237 -7.81 20.19 -1.60
C GLU A 237 -7.39 19.22 -0.48
N LEU A 238 -6.99 18.00 -0.80
CA LEU A 238 -6.48 17.05 0.20
C LEU A 238 -5.17 17.54 0.82
N LEU A 239 -4.26 18.10 0.02
CA LEU A 239 -2.98 18.63 0.51
C LEU A 239 -3.15 19.90 1.34
N GLU A 240 -4.14 20.74 1.07
CA GLU A 240 -4.50 21.89 1.91
C GLU A 240 -4.87 21.45 3.34
N ASN A 241 -5.51 20.30 3.51
CA ASN A 241 -5.86 19.73 4.81
C ASN A 241 -4.69 19.04 5.54
N ALA A 242 -3.51 18.96 4.91
CA ALA A 242 -2.32 18.29 5.46
C ALA A 242 -1.36 19.30 6.14
N GLU A 243 -1.87 20.16 7.01
CA GLU A 243 -1.13 21.26 7.65
C GLU A 243 0.08 20.80 8.50
N GLY A 244 0.05 19.57 9.01
CA GLY A 244 1.17 18.98 9.76
C GLY A 244 2.43 18.73 8.93
N TYR A 245 2.37 18.86 7.60
CA TYR A 245 3.50 18.66 6.70
C TYR A 245 3.92 19.97 6.05
N SER A 246 5.24 20.15 5.83
CA SER A 246 5.77 21.36 5.21
C SER A 246 5.24 21.59 3.79
N ASP A 247 5.26 22.87 3.35
CA ASP A 247 4.88 23.22 1.97
C ASP A 247 5.73 22.49 0.94
N GLU A 248 7.01 22.26 1.24
CA GLU A 248 7.92 21.53 0.38
C GLU A 248 7.46 20.08 0.16
N ILE A 249 7.07 19.37 1.24
CA ILE A 249 6.54 18.00 1.17
C ILE A 249 5.21 17.98 0.41
N ARG A 250 4.28 18.89 0.73
CA ARG A 250 2.98 18.98 0.06
C ARG A 250 3.15 19.24 -1.45
N LYS A 251 4.04 20.14 -1.82
CA LYS A 251 4.34 20.46 -3.22
C LYS A 251 5.00 19.29 -3.95
N ARG A 252 5.88 18.56 -3.27
CA ARG A 252 6.48 17.34 -3.80
C ARG A 252 5.42 16.28 -4.12
N VAL A 253 4.54 15.98 -3.18
CA VAL A 253 3.44 15.01 -3.36
C VAL A 253 2.51 15.43 -4.51
N GLU A 254 2.13 16.71 -4.57
CA GLU A 254 1.34 17.26 -5.68
C GLU A 254 2.03 17.04 -7.04
N THR A 255 3.32 17.35 -7.11
CA THR A 255 4.11 17.21 -8.35
C THR A 255 4.17 15.77 -8.82
N ILE A 256 4.40 14.82 -7.90
CA ILE A 256 4.43 13.39 -8.19
C ILE A 256 3.08 12.93 -8.75
N ILE A 257 1.98 13.22 -8.05
CA ILE A 257 0.64 12.78 -8.47
C ILE A 257 0.28 13.39 -9.83
N PHE A 258 0.58 14.67 -10.07
CA PHE A 258 0.31 15.31 -11.36
C PHE A 258 1.18 14.71 -12.49
N ALA A 259 2.40 14.30 -12.19
CA ALA A 259 3.24 13.59 -13.16
C ALA A 259 2.64 12.22 -13.50
N GLN A 260 2.18 11.47 -12.51
CA GLN A 260 1.54 10.16 -12.71
C GLN A 260 0.20 10.28 -13.45
N MET A 261 -0.59 11.32 -13.21
CA MET A 261 -1.79 11.61 -14.01
C MET A 261 -1.48 11.84 -15.49
N ARG A 262 -0.33 12.47 -15.80
CA ARG A 262 0.12 12.65 -17.19
C ARG A 262 0.66 11.35 -17.82
N LYS A 263 1.33 10.53 -17.00
CA LYS A 263 1.91 9.25 -17.43
C LYS A 263 0.83 8.21 -17.75
N TYR A 264 -0.20 8.12 -16.92
CA TYR A 264 -1.27 7.12 -17.00
C TYR A 264 -2.67 7.71 -17.26
N PRO A 265 -2.86 8.53 -18.33
CA PRO A 265 -4.16 9.17 -18.59
C PRO A 265 -5.27 8.15 -18.86
N TYR A 266 -4.92 6.97 -19.35
CA TYR A 266 -5.86 5.88 -19.65
C TYR A 266 -6.47 5.23 -18.39
N LEU A 267 -5.85 5.38 -17.23
CA LEU A 267 -6.39 4.92 -15.94
C LEU A 267 -7.52 5.83 -15.42
N PHE A 268 -7.78 6.94 -16.06
CA PHE A 268 -8.85 7.84 -15.66
C PHE A 268 -10.11 7.63 -16.50
N SER A 269 -11.28 7.62 -15.83
CA SER A 269 -12.56 7.64 -16.52
C SER A 269 -12.68 8.94 -17.31
N LYS A 270 -13.09 8.88 -18.57
CA LYS A 270 -13.48 10.10 -19.28
C LYS A 270 -14.70 10.67 -18.54
N THR A 271 -14.55 11.88 -18.04
CA THR A 271 -15.66 12.68 -17.51
C THR A 271 -16.65 13.00 -18.60
#